data_9f2299fc83d4bd28aff69a380fb5d430
#
_entry.id   9f2299fc83d4bd28aff69a380fb5d430
#
_cell.length_a   1.000
_cell.length_b   1.000
_cell.length_c   1.000
_cell.angle_alpha   90.00
_cell.angle_beta   90.00
_cell.angle_gamma   90.00
#
_symmetry.space_group_name_H-M   'P 1'
#
loop_
_entity.id
_entity.type
_entity.pdbx_description
1 polymer ?
#
loop_
_entity_poly.entity_id
_entity_poly.type
_entity_poly.pdbx_seq_one_letter_code
_entity_poly.pdbx_strand_id
1 'polypeptide(L)'
;GCSHVWYTGVIRHSTQENEQGCMPSHQQFVKGKAGSPYAICDYYDVNPYLADNPADRMAEFEQLIKRTHDAGLKVIIDFVPNHVSRDYGKINPTQGHPVLGEGDDKNIHWSENNDFFYYPGQELTLPNESPKGIEPYKEMPAMATGNNCYSPNPGVNDWYETIKINYCDFHTKTWD
;
A
#
# COMPACT_ATOMS: atom_id res chain seq x y z
N GLY A 1 -25.66 -3.76 -24.24
CA GLY A 1 -24.19 -3.77 -24.29
C GLY A 1 -23.59 -3.14 -23.04
N CYS A 2 -22.30 -3.36 -22.78
CA CYS A 2 -21.60 -2.70 -21.69
C CYS A 2 -21.32 -1.24 -22.02
N SER A 3 -21.33 -0.38 -21.01
CA SER A 3 -20.99 1.06 -21.14
C SER A 3 -19.67 1.44 -20.44
N HIS A 4 -19.19 0.56 -19.55
CA HIS A 4 -18.00 0.78 -18.74
C HIS A 4 -17.16 -0.49 -18.69
N VAL A 5 -15.84 -0.30 -18.53
CA VAL A 5 -14.89 -1.35 -18.15
C VAL A 5 -14.32 -0.98 -16.79
N TRP A 6 -14.34 -1.91 -15.85
CA TRP A 6 -13.76 -1.76 -14.53
C TRP A 6 -12.44 -2.55 -14.48
N TYR A 7 -11.34 -1.83 -14.41
CA TYR A 7 -10.00 -2.39 -14.24
C TYR A 7 -9.65 -2.42 -12.75
N THR A 8 -9.51 -3.63 -12.20
CA THR A 8 -9.18 -3.84 -10.80
C THR A 8 -7.70 -4.13 -10.61
N GLY A 9 -7.13 -3.74 -9.46
CA GLY A 9 -5.74 -4.04 -9.09
C GLY A 9 -4.69 -3.41 -10.00
N VAL A 10 -5.00 -2.28 -10.65
CA VAL A 10 -4.07 -1.60 -11.57
C VAL A 10 -3.05 -0.71 -10.87
N ILE A 11 -3.37 -0.20 -9.67
CA ILE A 11 -2.47 0.67 -8.91
C ILE A 11 -1.32 -0.18 -8.35
N ARG A 12 -0.12 0.40 -8.30
CA ARG A 12 1.07 -0.30 -7.82
C ARG A 12 0.91 -0.75 -6.37
N HIS A 13 1.07 -2.05 -6.14
CA HIS A 13 0.98 -2.68 -4.83
C HIS A 13 2.25 -3.46 -4.48
N SER A 14 2.40 -3.82 -3.22
CA SER A 14 3.54 -4.60 -2.72
C SER A 14 3.56 -6.01 -3.27
N THR A 15 4.71 -6.43 -3.78
CA THR A 15 4.97 -7.79 -4.29
C THR A 15 6.34 -8.29 -3.81
N GLN A 16 6.56 -9.59 -3.89
CA GLN A 16 7.89 -10.20 -3.68
C GLN A 16 8.69 -10.33 -4.99
N GLU A 17 8.07 -10.01 -6.11
CA GLU A 17 8.69 -10.09 -7.42
C GLU A 17 9.66 -8.92 -7.64
N ASN A 18 10.72 -9.18 -8.39
CA ASN A 18 11.74 -8.20 -8.73
C ASN A 18 11.75 -8.01 -10.24
N GLU A 19 10.87 -7.17 -10.74
CA GLU A 19 10.86 -6.78 -12.14
C GLU A 19 11.77 -5.58 -12.41
N GLN A 20 12.19 -5.42 -13.64
CA GLN A 20 13.10 -4.35 -14.06
C GLN A 20 12.58 -2.97 -13.62
N GLY A 21 13.37 -2.27 -12.83
CA GLY A 21 13.02 -0.95 -12.29
C GLY A 21 12.08 -0.95 -11.10
N CYS A 22 11.74 -2.12 -10.56
CA CYS A 22 10.89 -2.27 -9.39
C CYS A 22 11.64 -3.02 -8.29
N MET A 23 11.65 -2.46 -7.09
CA MET A 23 12.20 -3.16 -5.93
C MET A 23 11.13 -4.06 -5.29
N PRO A 24 11.46 -5.29 -4.90
CA PRO A 24 10.55 -6.15 -4.18
C PRO A 24 10.28 -5.60 -2.78
N SER A 25 9.07 -5.81 -2.30
CA SER A 25 8.68 -5.58 -0.91
C SER A 25 9.27 -6.65 0.00
N HIS A 26 9.32 -6.37 1.30
CA HIS A 26 9.89 -7.30 2.26
C HIS A 26 9.04 -8.57 2.39
N GLN A 27 9.67 -9.75 2.18
CA GLN A 27 8.98 -11.04 2.06
C GLN A 27 8.20 -11.45 3.31
N GLN A 28 8.56 -10.96 4.50
CA GLN A 28 7.88 -11.32 5.74
C GLN A 28 6.48 -10.72 5.85
N PHE A 29 6.23 -9.50 5.32
CA PHE A 29 4.89 -8.92 5.41
C PHE A 29 4.04 -9.15 4.15
N VAL A 30 4.63 -9.33 2.98
CA VAL A 30 3.87 -9.54 1.75
C VAL A 30 3.29 -10.95 1.70
N LYS A 31 1.97 -11.05 1.56
CA LYS A 31 1.26 -12.34 1.48
C LYS A 31 1.37 -12.93 0.07
N GLY A 32 2.21 -13.94 -0.08
CA GLY A 32 2.47 -14.60 -1.36
C GLY A 32 3.35 -13.76 -2.30
N LYS A 33 3.72 -14.30 -3.45
CA LYS A 33 4.63 -13.62 -4.38
C LYS A 33 4.03 -12.38 -5.02
N ALA A 34 2.80 -12.50 -5.51
CA ALA A 34 2.10 -11.42 -6.20
C ALA A 34 1.60 -10.31 -5.26
N GLY A 35 1.57 -10.57 -3.95
CA GLY A 35 1.02 -9.65 -2.96
C GLY A 35 -0.49 -9.47 -3.07
N SER A 36 -1.02 -8.47 -2.35
CA SER A 36 -2.42 -8.07 -2.43
C SER A 36 -2.56 -6.84 -3.33
N PRO A 37 -3.46 -6.84 -4.33
CA PRO A 37 -3.70 -5.67 -5.18
C PRO A 37 -4.24 -4.46 -4.41
N TYR A 38 -4.57 -4.65 -3.14
CA TYR A 38 -5.05 -3.59 -2.24
C TYR A 38 -4.00 -3.13 -1.21
N ALA A 39 -2.82 -3.74 -1.17
CA ALA A 39 -1.68 -3.24 -0.39
C ALA A 39 -0.86 -2.24 -1.22
N ILE A 40 -1.43 -1.06 -1.43
CA ILE A 40 -0.88 -0.04 -2.32
C ILE A 40 0.45 0.51 -1.76
N CYS A 41 1.50 0.46 -2.56
CA CYS A 41 2.81 1.04 -2.22
C CYS A 41 3.09 2.37 -2.94
N ASP A 42 2.35 2.69 -3.99
CA ASP A 42 2.44 3.97 -4.70
C ASP A 42 1.15 4.27 -5.45
N TYR A 43 0.44 5.35 -5.09
CA TYR A 43 -0.77 5.79 -5.77
C TYR A 43 -0.52 6.50 -7.10
N TYR A 44 0.70 6.88 -7.38
CA TYR A 44 1.09 7.60 -8.60
C TYR A 44 1.67 6.68 -9.68
N ASP A 45 1.65 5.37 -9.44
CA ASP A 45 2.21 4.37 -10.32
C ASP A 45 1.23 3.21 -10.55
N VAL A 46 1.42 2.47 -11.63
CA VAL A 46 0.65 1.28 -11.96
C VAL A 46 1.46 0.01 -11.77
N ASN A 47 0.77 -1.10 -11.58
CA ASN A 47 1.38 -2.40 -11.36
C ASN A 47 2.24 -2.80 -12.60
N PRO A 48 3.56 -2.94 -12.45
CA PRO A 48 4.46 -3.27 -13.55
C PRO A 48 4.19 -4.64 -14.18
N TYR A 49 3.56 -5.55 -13.44
CA TYR A 49 3.24 -6.90 -13.91
C TYR A 49 2.06 -6.95 -14.89
N LEU A 50 1.36 -5.84 -15.10
CA LEU A 50 0.30 -5.72 -16.09
C LEU A 50 0.80 -5.16 -17.43
N ALA A 51 2.05 -4.75 -17.52
CA ALA A 51 2.66 -4.21 -18.71
C ALA A 51 3.46 -5.27 -19.47
N ASP A 52 3.52 -5.15 -20.78
CA ASP A 52 4.43 -5.95 -21.62
C ASP A 52 5.90 -5.57 -21.35
N ASN A 53 6.15 -4.25 -21.17
CA ASN A 53 7.42 -3.72 -20.72
C ASN A 53 7.21 -2.96 -19.38
N PRO A 54 7.70 -3.48 -18.24
CA PRO A 54 7.57 -2.80 -16.95
C PRO A 54 8.08 -1.36 -16.90
N ALA A 55 9.08 -1.02 -17.73
CA ALA A 55 9.60 0.35 -17.80
C ALA A 55 8.61 1.33 -18.45
N ASP A 56 7.75 0.84 -19.34
CA ASP A 56 6.78 1.64 -20.09
C ASP A 56 5.35 1.54 -19.52
N ARG A 57 5.19 0.93 -18.33
CA ARG A 57 3.88 0.59 -17.71
C ARG A 57 2.87 1.73 -17.68
N MET A 58 3.30 2.96 -17.40
CA MET A 58 2.40 4.12 -17.40
C MET A 58 1.89 4.43 -18.80
N ALA A 59 2.78 4.46 -19.79
CA ALA A 59 2.41 4.70 -21.19
C ALA A 59 1.48 3.59 -21.73
N GLU A 60 1.75 2.34 -21.37
CA GLU A 60 0.89 1.21 -21.76
C GLU A 60 -0.49 1.30 -21.12
N PHE A 61 -0.57 1.72 -19.84
CA PHE A 61 -1.84 1.95 -19.16
C PHE A 61 -2.63 3.11 -19.77
N GLU A 62 -1.99 4.23 -20.10
CA GLU A 62 -2.62 5.33 -20.81
C GLU A 62 -3.17 4.90 -22.18
N GLN A 63 -2.41 4.08 -22.92
CA GLN A 63 -2.87 3.49 -24.18
C GLN A 63 -4.07 2.54 -23.99
N LEU A 64 -4.10 1.77 -22.90
CA LEU A 64 -5.26 0.93 -22.56
C LEU A 64 -6.51 1.78 -22.32
N ILE A 65 -6.39 2.86 -21.55
CA ILE A 65 -7.48 3.81 -21.32
C ILE A 65 -7.97 4.40 -22.66
N LYS A 66 -7.02 4.86 -23.49
CA LYS A 66 -7.36 5.41 -24.80
C LYS A 66 -8.11 4.40 -25.69
N ARG A 67 -7.63 3.15 -25.80
CA ARG A 67 -8.30 2.11 -26.59
C ARG A 67 -9.71 1.83 -26.07
N THR A 68 -9.90 1.87 -24.74
CA THR A 68 -11.21 1.67 -24.13
C THR A 68 -12.17 2.80 -24.50
N HIS A 69 -11.70 4.05 -24.46
CA HIS A 69 -12.51 5.21 -24.85
C HIS A 69 -12.80 5.21 -26.35
N ASP A 70 -11.84 4.86 -27.20
CA ASP A 70 -12.03 4.75 -28.66
C ASP A 70 -13.08 3.68 -29.02
N ALA A 71 -13.24 2.66 -28.18
CA ALA A 71 -14.30 1.65 -28.29
C ALA A 71 -15.69 2.12 -27.77
N GLY A 72 -15.81 3.38 -27.35
CA GLY A 72 -17.06 3.97 -26.83
C GLY A 72 -17.37 3.55 -25.38
N LEU A 73 -16.40 3.00 -24.64
CA LEU A 73 -16.55 2.58 -23.25
C LEU A 73 -15.91 3.58 -22.31
N LYS A 74 -16.43 3.66 -21.07
CA LYS A 74 -15.83 4.44 -19.99
C LYS A 74 -14.95 3.54 -19.11
N VAL A 75 -13.93 4.11 -18.49
CA VAL A 75 -13.00 3.42 -17.58
C VAL A 75 -13.37 3.72 -16.13
N ILE A 76 -13.35 2.68 -15.30
CA ILE A 76 -13.39 2.73 -13.85
C ILE A 76 -12.16 1.99 -13.34
N ILE A 77 -11.49 2.54 -12.32
CA ILE A 77 -10.41 1.86 -11.59
C ILE A 77 -10.74 1.84 -10.10
N ASP A 78 -10.23 0.83 -9.39
CA ASP A 78 -10.29 0.78 -7.94
C ASP A 78 -9.44 1.91 -7.32
N PHE A 79 -9.98 2.51 -6.28
CA PHE A 79 -9.23 3.39 -5.40
C PHE A 79 -9.46 2.95 -3.95
N VAL A 80 -8.40 2.59 -3.25
CA VAL A 80 -8.44 2.02 -1.90
C VAL A 80 -7.74 2.96 -0.92
N PRO A 81 -8.45 3.95 -0.35
CA PRO A 81 -7.82 4.97 0.51
C PRO A 81 -7.77 4.59 1.99
N ASN A 82 -8.32 3.44 2.41
CA ASN A 82 -8.43 3.06 3.83
C ASN A 82 -7.06 2.77 4.46
N HIS A 83 -6.12 2.26 3.69
CA HIS A 83 -4.80 1.82 4.14
C HIS A 83 -3.81 1.84 2.99
N VAL A 84 -2.54 1.74 3.34
CA VAL A 84 -1.42 1.60 2.39
C VAL A 84 -0.55 0.41 2.78
N SER A 85 0.36 -0.01 1.92
CA SER A 85 1.37 -1.00 2.27
C SER A 85 2.38 -0.46 3.29
N ARG A 86 3.04 -1.35 4.06
CA ARG A 86 4.10 -0.97 5.01
C ARG A 86 5.35 -0.39 4.35
N ASP A 87 5.50 -0.56 3.05
CA ASP A 87 6.56 0.05 2.26
C ASP A 87 6.09 1.21 1.38
N TYR A 88 4.92 1.79 1.67
CA TYR A 88 4.41 2.95 0.95
C TYR A 88 5.46 4.07 0.89
N GLY A 89 5.69 4.58 -0.32
CA GLY A 89 6.66 5.64 -0.60
C GLY A 89 8.14 5.25 -0.51
N LYS A 90 8.47 4.00 -0.11
CA LYS A 90 9.86 3.54 0.03
C LYS A 90 10.41 2.91 -1.25
N ILE A 91 9.55 2.21 -1.99
CA ILE A 91 9.95 1.42 -3.17
C ILE A 91 10.16 2.29 -4.39
N ASN A 92 9.33 3.30 -4.56
CA ASN A 92 9.43 4.25 -5.64
C ASN A 92 9.13 5.66 -5.09
N PRO A 93 10.12 6.34 -4.49
CA PRO A 93 9.90 7.68 -3.98
C PRO A 93 9.50 8.58 -5.16
N THR A 94 8.24 8.94 -5.22
CA THR A 94 7.67 9.80 -6.26
C THR A 94 8.27 11.19 -6.13
N GLN A 95 8.99 11.62 -7.13
CA GLN A 95 9.59 12.95 -7.13
C GLN A 95 8.49 14.02 -7.10
N GLY A 96 8.50 14.81 -6.04
CA GLY A 96 7.62 15.98 -5.89
C GLY A 96 6.24 15.72 -5.32
N HIS A 97 5.91 14.50 -4.88
CA HIS A 97 4.68 14.21 -4.18
C HIS A 97 4.91 13.97 -2.68
N PRO A 98 4.04 14.50 -1.79
CA PRO A 98 4.12 14.20 -0.37
C PRO A 98 4.00 12.69 -0.11
N VAL A 99 4.82 12.17 0.80
CA VAL A 99 4.74 10.77 1.24
C VAL A 99 3.98 10.75 2.56
N LEU A 100 2.94 9.92 2.64
CA LEU A 100 2.17 9.74 3.87
C LEU A 100 3.09 9.33 5.03
N GLY A 101 2.89 9.97 6.19
CA GLY A 101 3.67 9.73 7.41
C GLY A 101 5.02 10.46 7.47
N GLU A 102 5.42 11.21 6.45
CA GLU A 102 6.69 11.95 6.45
C GLU A 102 6.73 13.04 7.52
N GLY A 103 5.59 13.73 7.74
CA GLY A 103 5.44 14.79 8.74
C GLY A 103 4.94 14.33 10.10
N ASP A 104 4.70 13.06 10.32
CA ASP A 104 4.06 12.54 11.53
C ASP A 104 4.92 12.64 12.78
N ASP A 105 4.31 13.02 13.90
CA ASP A 105 4.91 12.84 15.22
C ASP A 105 4.76 11.38 15.68
N LYS A 106 5.85 10.64 15.57
CA LYS A 106 5.94 9.20 15.91
C LYS A 106 6.06 8.94 17.42
N ASN A 107 6.11 9.99 18.25
CA ASN A 107 6.19 9.87 19.71
C ASN A 107 4.83 9.84 20.37
N ILE A 108 3.76 10.05 19.63
CA ILE A 108 2.37 10.01 20.13
C ILE A 108 1.57 8.97 19.38
N HIS A 109 0.58 8.36 20.06
CA HIS A 109 -0.23 7.32 19.44
C HIS A 109 -1.10 7.88 18.32
N TRP A 110 -1.72 9.03 18.56
CA TRP A 110 -2.64 9.68 17.63
C TRP A 110 -2.52 11.19 17.68
N SER A 111 -2.65 11.83 16.52
CA SER A 111 -2.78 13.27 16.33
C SER A 111 -3.65 13.54 15.11
N GLU A 112 -4.40 14.62 15.12
CA GLU A 112 -5.15 15.08 13.95
C GLU A 112 -4.25 15.44 12.76
N ASN A 113 -2.96 15.68 13.01
CA ASN A 113 -1.97 16.04 12.01
C ASN A 113 -1.12 14.85 11.55
N ASN A 114 -1.33 13.65 12.10
CA ASN A 114 -0.66 12.43 11.70
C ASN A 114 -1.46 11.67 10.66
N ASP A 115 -0.79 11.15 9.65
CA ASP A 115 -1.39 10.28 8.63
C ASP A 115 -1.62 8.85 9.15
N PHE A 116 -0.88 8.43 10.20
CA PHE A 116 -0.94 7.08 10.76
C PHE A 116 -1.08 7.08 12.28
N PHE A 117 -1.42 5.89 12.81
CA PHE A 117 -1.48 5.62 14.25
C PHE A 117 -0.24 4.88 14.68
N TYR A 118 0.48 5.41 15.66
CA TYR A 118 1.76 4.88 16.14
C TYR A 118 1.66 4.25 17.52
N TYR A 119 2.56 3.32 17.82
CA TYR A 119 2.76 2.72 19.14
C TYR A 119 4.16 3.10 19.66
N PRO A 120 4.32 4.28 20.27
CA PRO A 120 5.63 4.79 20.72
C PRO A 120 6.34 3.78 21.62
N GLY A 121 7.62 3.54 21.33
CA GLY A 121 8.44 2.59 22.08
C GLY A 121 8.14 1.10 21.88
N GLN A 122 7.22 0.75 20.97
CA GLN A 122 6.89 -0.64 20.67
C GLN A 122 7.27 -0.99 19.23
N GLU A 123 7.92 -2.12 19.05
CA GLU A 123 8.27 -2.66 17.73
C GLU A 123 7.13 -3.53 17.20
N LEU A 124 6.92 -3.50 15.90
CA LEU A 124 5.95 -4.39 15.23
C LEU A 124 6.43 -5.84 15.35
N THR A 125 5.53 -6.71 15.81
CA THR A 125 5.74 -8.15 15.79
C THR A 125 4.81 -8.77 14.76
N LEU A 126 5.37 -9.25 13.66
CA LEU A 126 4.61 -9.95 12.63
C LEU A 126 4.22 -11.36 13.08
N PRO A 127 3.06 -11.89 12.64
CA PRO A 127 2.55 -13.18 13.10
C PRO A 127 3.30 -14.40 12.51
N ASN A 128 4.13 -14.16 11.51
CA ASN A 128 4.91 -15.19 10.82
C ASN A 128 6.42 -14.94 10.99
N GLU A 129 7.19 -15.99 10.98
CA GLU A 129 8.65 -15.91 10.98
C GLU A 129 9.16 -15.35 9.65
N SER A 130 10.31 -14.68 9.70
CA SER A 130 10.99 -14.27 8.48
C SER A 130 11.45 -15.48 7.69
N PRO A 131 11.32 -15.49 6.36
CA PRO A 131 11.84 -16.59 5.54
C PRO A 131 13.33 -16.83 5.78
N LYS A 132 13.76 -18.09 5.68
CA LYS A 132 15.16 -18.47 5.92
C LYS A 132 16.12 -17.64 5.05
N GLY A 133 17.06 -17.00 5.70
CA GLY A 133 18.06 -16.15 5.05
C GLY A 133 17.63 -14.72 4.76
N ILE A 134 16.42 -14.33 5.17
CA ILE A 134 15.92 -12.97 5.11
C ILE A 134 15.93 -12.37 6.52
N GLU A 135 16.55 -11.21 6.69
CA GLU A 135 16.51 -10.47 7.96
C GLU A 135 15.05 -10.15 8.34
N PRO A 136 14.67 -10.24 9.62
CA PRO A 136 13.32 -9.87 10.04
C PRO A 136 12.97 -8.43 9.67
N TYR A 137 11.73 -8.22 9.23
CA TYR A 137 11.20 -6.87 9.02
C TYR A 137 11.12 -6.12 10.34
N LYS A 138 11.59 -4.88 10.32
CA LYS A 138 11.61 -4.01 11.51
C LYS A 138 10.82 -2.74 11.24
N GLU A 139 9.92 -2.44 12.17
CA GLU A 139 9.14 -1.21 12.18
C GLU A 139 9.01 -0.72 13.63
N MET A 140 9.65 0.41 13.94
CA MET A 140 9.62 1.02 15.27
C MET A 140 9.54 2.55 15.13
N PRO A 141 8.52 3.19 15.70
CA PRO A 141 7.38 2.57 16.38
C PRO A 141 6.50 1.79 15.40
N ALA A 142 5.84 0.75 15.89
CA ALA A 142 4.83 0.01 15.13
C ALA A 142 3.66 0.93 14.75
N MET A 143 2.98 0.60 13.65
CA MET A 143 1.78 1.28 13.19
C MET A 143 0.57 0.33 13.14
N ALA A 144 -0.64 0.87 13.33
CA ALA A 144 -1.87 0.10 13.24
C ALA A 144 -2.07 -0.52 11.86
N THR A 145 -2.68 -1.71 11.78
CA THR A 145 -2.95 -2.39 10.50
C THR A 145 -4.25 -1.91 9.86
N GLY A 146 -4.34 -2.09 8.54
CA GLY A 146 -5.44 -1.55 7.73
C GLY A 146 -6.83 -2.11 8.03
N ASN A 147 -6.95 -3.25 8.71
CA ASN A 147 -8.22 -3.84 9.12
C ASN A 147 -8.68 -3.42 10.53
N ASN A 148 -8.28 -2.24 10.99
CA ASN A 148 -8.58 -1.72 12.32
C ASN A 148 -7.99 -2.58 13.46
N CYS A 149 -6.91 -3.30 13.22
CA CYS A 149 -6.14 -3.92 14.28
C CYS A 149 -5.18 -2.89 14.90
N TYR A 150 -5.62 -2.30 15.99
CA TYR A 150 -4.87 -1.30 16.76
C TYR A 150 -3.95 -1.99 17.78
N SER A 151 -2.99 -2.75 17.27
CA SER A 151 -2.01 -3.49 18.06
C SER A 151 -0.66 -3.51 17.35
N PRO A 152 0.47 -3.41 18.07
CA PRO A 152 1.79 -3.65 17.51
C PRO A 152 2.05 -5.15 17.19
N ASN A 153 1.10 -6.04 17.58
CA ASN A 153 1.19 -7.48 17.40
C ASN A 153 -0.05 -8.00 16.66
N PRO A 154 -0.22 -7.68 15.36
CA PRO A 154 -1.33 -8.19 14.57
C PRO A 154 -1.28 -9.72 14.45
N GLY A 155 -2.45 -10.35 14.40
CA GLY A 155 -2.58 -11.79 14.20
C GLY A 155 -2.48 -12.19 12.72
N VAL A 156 -2.44 -13.51 12.46
CA VAL A 156 -2.33 -14.07 11.10
C VAL A 156 -3.52 -13.71 10.19
N ASN A 157 -4.68 -13.44 10.78
CA ASN A 157 -5.89 -13.05 10.06
C ASN A 157 -6.01 -11.53 9.86
N ASP A 158 -5.13 -10.75 10.47
CA ASP A 158 -5.08 -9.31 10.27
C ASP A 158 -4.37 -8.96 8.95
N TRP A 159 -4.59 -7.75 8.48
CA TRP A 159 -3.95 -7.26 7.25
C TRP A 159 -2.57 -6.69 7.57
N TYR A 160 -1.72 -7.51 8.18
CA TYR A 160 -0.42 -7.11 8.72
C TYR A 160 0.55 -6.56 7.65
N GLU A 161 0.26 -6.77 6.35
CA GLU A 161 0.98 -6.16 5.23
C GLU A 161 0.66 -4.67 5.03
N THR A 162 -0.36 -4.15 5.72
CA THR A 162 -0.87 -2.80 5.52
C THR A 162 -0.79 -1.93 6.78
N ILE A 163 -0.84 -0.61 6.57
CA ILE A 163 -0.89 0.42 7.60
C ILE A 163 -2.20 1.18 7.45
N LYS A 164 -2.94 1.35 8.56
CA LYS A 164 -4.18 2.13 8.60
C LYS A 164 -3.90 3.61 8.40
N ILE A 165 -4.59 4.25 7.44
CA ILE A 165 -4.59 5.71 7.32
C ILE A 165 -5.51 6.29 8.38
N ASN A 166 -5.13 7.41 8.96
CA ASN A 166 -5.86 8.11 10.01
C ASN A 166 -6.94 9.01 9.39
N TYR A 167 -8.19 8.58 9.53
CA TYR A 167 -9.40 9.36 9.20
C TYR A 167 -10.26 9.65 10.43
N CYS A 168 -9.69 9.54 11.64
CA CYS A 168 -10.44 9.79 12.86
C CYS A 168 -10.91 11.23 12.94
N ASP A 169 -12.17 11.40 13.35
CA ASP A 169 -12.66 12.69 13.78
C ASP A 169 -11.97 13.09 15.09
N PHE A 170 -11.25 14.18 15.05
CA PHE A 170 -10.56 14.75 16.19
C PHE A 170 -11.50 15.01 17.38
N HIS A 171 -12.71 15.50 17.12
CA HIS A 171 -13.66 15.88 18.18
C HIS A 171 -14.26 14.70 18.89
N THR A 172 -14.58 13.64 18.17
CA THR A 172 -15.18 12.44 18.75
C THR A 172 -14.13 11.50 19.31
N LYS A 173 -12.88 11.55 18.80
CA LYS A 173 -11.80 10.59 19.10
C LYS A 173 -12.28 9.14 18.99
N THR A 174 -13.25 8.92 18.14
CA THR A 174 -13.79 7.59 17.86
C THR A 174 -13.08 7.02 16.66
N TRP A 175 -12.80 5.76 16.77
CA TRP A 175 -12.30 4.95 15.67
C TRP A 175 -13.49 4.58 14.80
N ASP A 176 -13.46 4.93 13.53
CA ASP A 176 -14.44 4.46 12.56
C ASP A 176 -14.10 3.05 12.07
#